data_7bdf6ae629ee6a5387b6d9bcd7cd77da
#
_entry.id   7bdf6ae629ee6a5387b6d9bcd7cd77da
#
_cell.length_a   1.000
_cell.length_b   1.000
_cell.length_c   1.000
_cell.angle_alpha   90.00
_cell.angle_beta   90.00
_cell.angle_gamma   90.00
#
_symmetry.space_group_name_H-M   'P 1'
#
loop_
_entity.id
_entity.type
_entity.pdbx_description
1 polymer ?
#
loop_
_entity_poly.entity_id
_entity_poly.type
_entity_poly.pdbx_seq_one_letter_code
_entity_poly.pdbx_strand_id
1 'polypeptide(L)'
;MPTWKPAPEAAAAAFAHAIAGLEGAEPRKMFGYSCAFANGYMLAGLHELGMIIRLPEDERAQFIQRFDAKLFEPMPGRVMREYVVVPATLLGAIDELRTWLNKSLRYVNSLPPKIKRGPGKRQIASRGTSIKKRRA
;
A
#
# COMPACT_ATOMS: atom_id res chain seq x y z
N MET A 1 11.82 23.27 10.21
CA MET A 1 11.08 22.65 9.13
C MET A 1 11.72 21.36 8.68
N PRO A 2 10.96 20.29 8.67
CA PRO A 2 11.55 19.01 8.26
C PRO A 2 11.91 19.04 6.79
N THR A 3 13.05 18.47 6.49
CA THR A 3 13.50 18.34 5.12
C THR A 3 12.97 17.05 4.54
N TRP A 4 12.41 17.12 3.33
CA TRP A 4 11.97 15.93 2.66
C TRP A 4 13.16 15.00 2.43
N LYS A 5 12.99 13.73 2.71
CA LYS A 5 14.05 12.73 2.53
C LYS A 5 13.62 11.67 1.54
N PRO A 6 14.49 11.27 0.63
CA PRO A 6 14.15 10.23 -0.32
C PRO A 6 14.07 8.87 0.36
N ALA A 7 13.41 7.93 -0.32
CA ALA A 7 13.40 6.56 0.13
C ALA A 7 14.82 5.99 0.01
N PRO A 8 15.16 4.99 0.84
CA PRO A 8 16.46 4.33 0.68
C PRO A 8 16.63 3.79 -0.73
N GLU A 9 17.82 3.92 -1.25
CA GLU A 9 18.09 3.56 -2.64
C GLU A 9 17.76 2.10 -2.93
N ALA A 10 18.11 1.20 -2.02
CA ALA A 10 17.82 -0.21 -2.21
C ALA A 10 16.32 -0.47 -2.27
N ALA A 11 15.55 0.24 -1.45
CA ALA A 11 14.10 0.08 -1.45
C ALA A 11 13.52 0.62 -2.75
N ALA A 12 14.01 1.76 -3.21
CA ALA A 12 13.50 2.34 -4.45
C ALA A 12 13.78 1.43 -5.65
N ALA A 13 14.98 0.86 -5.72
CA ALA A 13 15.33 -0.04 -6.80
C ALA A 13 14.49 -1.31 -6.77
N ALA A 14 14.32 -1.89 -5.59
CA ALA A 14 13.51 -3.10 -5.46
C ALA A 14 12.06 -2.84 -5.82
N PHE A 15 11.54 -1.68 -5.40
CA PHE A 15 10.16 -1.32 -5.70
C PHE A 15 9.93 -1.20 -7.20
N ALA A 16 10.80 -0.47 -7.88
CA ALA A 16 10.66 -0.29 -9.33
C ALA A 16 10.70 -1.63 -10.05
N HIS A 17 11.61 -2.49 -9.63
CA HIS A 17 11.77 -3.80 -10.24
C HIS A 17 10.55 -4.68 -10.01
N ALA A 18 10.08 -4.72 -8.77
CA ALA A 18 8.96 -5.60 -8.42
C ALA A 18 7.64 -5.12 -9.03
N ILE A 19 7.42 -3.79 -9.03
CA ILE A 19 6.17 -3.25 -9.56
C ILE A 19 6.09 -3.43 -11.07
N ALA A 20 7.22 -3.39 -11.76
CA ALA A 20 7.22 -3.54 -13.21
C ALA A 20 6.60 -4.86 -13.66
N GLY A 21 6.68 -5.90 -12.83
CA GLY A 21 6.08 -7.17 -13.16
C GLY A 21 4.73 -7.43 -12.52
N LEU A 22 4.17 -6.42 -11.86
CA LEU A 22 2.93 -6.60 -11.12
C LEU A 22 1.75 -6.09 -11.93
N GLU A 23 1.09 -7.02 -12.60
CA GLU A 23 -0.02 -6.69 -13.48
C GLU A 23 -1.21 -6.22 -12.65
N GLY A 24 -1.82 -5.11 -13.08
CA GLY A 24 -2.98 -4.57 -12.37
C GLY A 24 -2.64 -3.48 -11.40
N ALA A 25 -1.36 -3.26 -11.11
CA ALA A 25 -0.94 -2.19 -10.23
C ALA A 25 -0.68 -0.93 -11.05
N GLU A 26 -1.17 0.18 -10.57
CA GLU A 26 -1.03 1.47 -11.25
C GLU A 26 0.03 2.31 -10.54
N PRO A 27 1.15 2.60 -11.22
CA PRO A 27 2.19 3.45 -10.59
C PRO A 27 1.70 4.88 -10.43
N ARG A 28 2.02 5.48 -9.30
CA ARG A 28 1.70 6.87 -9.03
C ARG A 28 2.78 7.47 -8.15
N LYS A 29 2.68 8.77 -7.93
CA LYS A 29 3.53 9.45 -6.96
C LYS A 29 2.68 10.14 -5.92
N MET A 30 3.14 10.09 -4.69
CA MET A 30 2.44 10.73 -3.59
C MET A 30 3.48 11.29 -2.63
N PHE A 31 3.40 12.60 -2.37
CA PHE A 31 4.37 13.28 -1.51
C PHE A 31 5.81 13.10 -2.00
N GLY A 32 5.99 12.95 -3.31
CA GLY A 32 7.32 12.78 -3.88
C GLY A 32 7.82 11.35 -3.91
N TYR A 33 7.05 10.42 -3.36
CA TYR A 33 7.43 9.01 -3.33
C TYR A 33 6.66 8.21 -4.37
N SER A 34 7.34 7.23 -4.97
CA SER A 34 6.66 6.29 -5.86
C SER A 34 5.74 5.37 -5.07
N CYS A 35 4.59 5.07 -5.63
CA CYS A 35 3.66 4.16 -5.00
C CYS A 35 2.87 3.43 -6.07
N ALA A 36 2.07 2.45 -5.66
CA ALA A 36 1.26 1.66 -6.57
C ALA A 36 -0.15 1.56 -6.02
N PHE A 37 -1.11 1.74 -6.92
CA PHE A 37 -2.53 1.70 -6.58
C PHE A 37 -3.25 0.62 -7.35
N ALA A 38 -4.34 0.14 -6.79
CA ALA A 38 -5.28 -0.72 -7.51
C ALA A 38 -6.63 -0.56 -6.84
N ASN A 39 -7.69 -0.56 -7.64
CA ASN A 39 -9.06 -0.44 -7.11
C ASN A 39 -9.25 0.81 -6.27
N GLY A 40 -8.43 1.85 -6.50
CA GLY A 40 -8.52 3.11 -5.76
C GLY A 40 -7.75 3.14 -4.45
N TYR A 41 -7.08 2.06 -4.10
CA TYR A 41 -6.32 1.95 -2.85
C TYR A 41 -4.83 1.88 -3.12
N MET A 42 -4.02 2.45 -2.22
CA MET A 42 -2.57 2.28 -2.30
C MET A 42 -2.22 0.92 -1.73
N LEU A 43 -1.64 0.06 -2.57
CA LEU A 43 -1.26 -1.28 -2.10
C LEU A 43 0.17 -1.32 -1.61
N ALA A 44 1.02 -0.45 -2.12
CA ALA A 44 2.42 -0.41 -1.72
C ALA A 44 3.00 0.94 -2.09
N GLY A 45 4.10 1.29 -1.46
CA GLY A 45 4.74 2.56 -1.76
C GLY A 45 6.08 2.69 -1.10
N LEU A 46 6.72 3.82 -1.36
CA LEU A 46 8.01 4.15 -0.77
C LEU A 46 7.85 5.27 0.24
N HIS A 47 8.76 5.29 1.20
CA HIS A 47 8.83 6.31 2.24
C HIS A 47 10.27 6.39 2.68
N GLU A 48 10.63 7.44 3.41
CA GLU A 48 12.01 7.53 3.90
C GLU A 48 12.37 6.33 4.77
N LEU A 49 11.39 5.69 5.38
CA LEU A 49 11.63 4.49 6.20
C LEU A 49 11.78 3.21 5.38
N GLY A 50 11.51 3.26 4.08
CA GLY A 50 11.63 2.09 3.23
C GLY A 50 10.38 1.84 2.41
N MET A 51 10.22 0.60 1.98
CA MET A 51 9.05 0.18 1.22
C MET A 51 7.96 -0.28 2.19
N ILE A 52 6.72 0.10 1.90
CA ILE A 52 5.58 -0.34 2.71
C ILE A 52 4.60 -1.11 1.83
N ILE A 53 3.95 -2.11 2.42
CA ILE A 53 2.96 -2.94 1.72
C ILE A 53 1.72 -3.05 2.59
N ARG A 54 0.55 -2.92 1.96
CA ARG A 54 -0.73 -3.05 2.65
C ARG A 54 -1.17 -4.51 2.61
N LEU A 55 -1.47 -5.09 3.77
CA LEU A 55 -1.87 -6.49 3.84
C LEU A 55 -3.09 -6.65 4.74
N PRO A 56 -3.93 -7.65 4.48
CA PRO A 56 -5.02 -7.96 5.40
C PRO A 56 -4.47 -8.53 6.70
N GLU A 57 -5.29 -8.55 7.72
CA GLU A 57 -4.83 -8.84 9.06
C GLU A 57 -4.06 -10.14 9.17
N ASP A 58 -4.59 -11.22 8.59
CA ASP A 58 -3.94 -12.53 8.71
C ASP A 58 -2.58 -12.55 8.03
N GLU A 59 -2.51 -12.05 6.82
CA GLU A 59 -1.25 -12.07 6.08
C GLU A 59 -0.26 -11.08 6.66
N ARG A 60 -0.77 -9.99 7.21
CA ARG A 60 0.08 -9.01 7.87
C ARG A 60 0.77 -9.62 9.10
N ALA A 61 0.03 -10.38 9.88
CA ALA A 61 0.59 -11.05 11.04
C ALA A 61 1.66 -12.05 10.63
N GLN A 62 1.38 -12.80 9.56
CA GLN A 62 2.37 -13.75 9.04
C GLN A 62 3.63 -13.05 8.55
N PHE A 63 3.46 -11.93 7.86
CA PHE A 63 4.59 -11.18 7.36
C PHE A 63 5.47 -10.67 8.50
N ILE A 64 4.83 -10.09 9.52
CA ILE A 64 5.57 -9.55 10.65
C ILE A 64 6.33 -10.66 11.37
N GLN A 65 5.70 -11.79 11.56
CA GLN A 65 6.34 -12.90 12.27
C GLN A 65 7.46 -13.50 11.45
N ARG A 66 7.24 -13.70 10.16
CA ARG A 66 8.21 -14.37 9.32
C ARG A 66 9.46 -13.54 9.09
N PHE A 67 9.31 -12.25 8.93
CA PHE A 67 10.41 -11.38 8.56
C PHE A 67 10.85 -10.44 9.68
N ASP A 68 10.29 -10.61 10.87
CA ASP A 68 10.58 -9.72 11.98
C ASP A 68 10.35 -8.26 11.56
N ALA A 69 9.25 -8.04 10.84
CA ALA A 69 8.93 -6.74 10.29
C ALA A 69 8.15 -5.91 11.30
N LYS A 70 7.95 -4.65 10.97
CA LYS A 70 7.22 -3.73 11.84
C LYS A 70 6.08 -3.08 11.06
N LEU A 71 5.07 -2.64 11.81
CA LEU A 71 4.03 -1.83 11.22
C LEU A 71 4.61 -0.48 10.82
N PHE A 72 4.01 0.12 9.79
CA PHE A 72 4.48 1.41 9.29
C PHE A 72 4.07 2.51 10.26
N GLU A 73 5.05 3.23 10.75
CA GLU A 73 4.80 4.34 11.66
C GLU A 73 5.54 5.56 11.12
N PRO A 74 4.89 6.34 10.23
CA PRO A 74 5.58 7.48 9.60
C PRO A 74 5.97 8.57 10.58
N MET A 75 5.26 8.67 11.68
CA MET A 75 5.59 9.63 12.74
C MET A 75 5.38 8.94 14.07
N PRO A 76 6.15 9.31 15.10
CA PRO A 76 5.97 8.71 16.41
C PRO A 76 4.51 8.79 16.87
N GLY A 77 3.97 7.64 17.26
CA GLY A 77 2.60 7.58 17.72
C GLY A 77 1.55 7.44 16.64
N ARG A 78 1.94 7.57 15.37
CA ARG A 78 0.99 7.47 14.27
C ARG A 78 1.24 6.18 13.50
N VAL A 79 0.62 5.10 13.91
CA VAL A 79 0.80 3.80 13.30
C VAL A 79 -0.26 3.58 12.23
N MET A 80 0.17 3.25 11.01
CA MET A 80 -0.75 2.89 9.95
C MET A 80 -0.88 1.38 9.95
N ARG A 81 -1.93 0.90 10.58
CA ARG A 81 -2.04 -0.51 10.98
C ARG A 81 -2.13 -1.51 9.83
N GLU A 82 -2.53 -1.06 8.66
CA GLU A 82 -2.65 -1.98 7.53
C GLU A 82 -1.38 -2.10 6.72
N TYR A 83 -0.36 -1.33 7.05
CA TYR A 83 0.89 -1.31 6.28
C TYR A 83 2.04 -1.84 7.10
N VAL A 84 2.88 -2.64 6.45
CA VAL A 84 4.11 -3.14 7.07
C VAL A 84 5.31 -2.60 6.31
N VAL A 85 6.44 -2.46 7.01
CA VAL A 85 7.68 -2.02 6.40
C VAL A 85 8.44 -3.26 5.94
N VAL A 86 8.85 -3.26 4.67
CA VAL A 86 9.58 -4.38 4.09
C VAL A 86 11.01 -4.38 4.62
N PRO A 87 11.46 -5.47 5.24
CA PRO A 87 12.83 -5.52 5.75
C PRO A 87 13.84 -5.62 4.63
N ALA A 88 15.08 -5.22 4.94
CA ALA A 88 16.14 -5.18 3.92
C ALA A 88 16.38 -6.54 3.29
N THR A 89 16.25 -7.61 4.05
CA THR A 89 16.48 -8.95 3.52
C THR A 89 15.53 -9.30 2.39
N LEU A 90 14.31 -8.77 2.43
CA LEU A 90 13.32 -9.08 1.41
C LEU A 90 13.54 -8.25 0.14
N LEU A 91 14.23 -7.12 0.26
CA LEU A 91 14.49 -6.28 -0.91
C LEU A 91 15.35 -6.99 -1.94
N GLY A 92 16.20 -7.93 -1.51
CA GLY A 92 17.02 -8.70 -2.43
C GLY A 92 16.35 -9.95 -2.94
N ALA A 93 15.16 -10.29 -2.43
CA ALA A 93 14.43 -11.49 -2.84
C ALA A 93 13.22 -11.07 -3.66
N ILE A 94 13.45 -10.66 -4.89
CA ILE A 94 12.41 -10.05 -5.73
C ILE A 94 11.22 -10.98 -5.94
N ASP A 95 11.46 -12.27 -6.13
CA ASP A 95 10.36 -13.20 -6.36
C ASP A 95 9.44 -13.30 -5.15
N GLU A 96 10.03 -13.36 -3.97
CA GLU A 96 9.25 -13.40 -2.75
C GLU A 96 8.56 -12.07 -2.51
N LEU A 97 9.25 -10.97 -2.79
CA LEU A 97 8.65 -9.65 -2.65
C LEU A 97 7.41 -9.54 -3.54
N ARG A 98 7.50 -10.03 -4.77
CA ARG A 98 6.35 -10.02 -5.67
C ARG A 98 5.20 -10.86 -5.14
N THR A 99 5.52 -11.97 -4.49
CA THR A 99 4.47 -12.80 -3.89
C THR A 99 3.66 -11.99 -2.88
N TRP A 100 4.36 -11.23 -2.03
CA TRP A 100 3.65 -10.41 -1.04
C TRP A 100 2.94 -9.24 -1.68
N LEU A 101 3.51 -8.65 -2.72
CA LEU A 101 2.83 -7.58 -3.46
C LEU A 101 1.56 -8.12 -4.14
N ASN A 102 1.60 -9.33 -4.65
CA ASN A 102 0.40 -9.95 -5.22
C ASN A 102 -0.67 -10.21 -4.18
N LYS A 103 -0.26 -10.55 -2.96
CA LYS A 103 -1.23 -10.70 -1.87
C LYS A 103 -1.90 -9.36 -1.56
N SER A 104 -1.11 -8.29 -1.57
CA SER A 104 -1.63 -6.96 -1.35
C SER A 104 -2.60 -6.56 -2.47
N LEU A 105 -2.21 -6.84 -3.70
CA LEU A 105 -3.04 -6.53 -4.85
C LEU A 105 -4.38 -7.26 -4.77
N ARG A 106 -4.35 -8.54 -4.43
CA ARG A 106 -5.56 -9.31 -4.28
C ARG A 106 -6.44 -8.76 -3.17
N TYR A 107 -5.81 -8.35 -2.08
CA TYR A 107 -6.53 -7.80 -0.95
C TYR A 107 -7.28 -6.51 -1.34
N VAL A 108 -6.57 -5.55 -1.93
CA VAL A 108 -7.23 -4.28 -2.26
C VAL A 108 -8.28 -4.46 -3.35
N ASN A 109 -8.10 -5.44 -4.23
CA ASN A 109 -9.10 -5.72 -5.25
C ASN A 109 -10.35 -6.40 -4.68
N SER A 110 -10.24 -6.94 -3.47
CA SER A 110 -11.40 -7.54 -2.81
C SER A 110 -12.21 -6.52 -2.02
N LEU A 111 -11.67 -5.33 -1.83
CA LEU A 111 -12.36 -4.28 -1.11
C LEU A 111 -13.39 -3.60 -2.01
N PRO A 112 -14.40 -2.95 -1.43
CA PRO A 112 -15.34 -2.18 -2.25
C PRO A 112 -14.57 -1.13 -3.05
N PRO A 113 -14.95 -0.90 -4.31
CA PRO A 113 -14.24 0.09 -5.11
C PRO A 113 -14.27 1.45 -4.42
N LYS A 114 -13.08 2.07 -4.34
CA LYS A 114 -12.99 3.38 -3.73
C LYS A 114 -13.31 4.43 -4.78
N ILE A 115 -14.42 5.13 -4.58
CA ILE A 115 -14.86 6.13 -5.53
C ILE A 115 -14.12 7.42 -5.29
N LYS A 116 -13.53 7.95 -6.35
CA LYS A 116 -12.83 9.19 -6.26
C LYS A 116 -13.82 10.34 -6.22
N ARG A 117 -13.78 11.15 -5.19
CA ARG A 117 -14.68 12.25 -5.07
C ARG A 117 -14.14 13.48 -5.73
N GLY A 118 -14.99 14.17 -6.45
CA GLY A 118 -14.64 15.48 -6.92
C GLY A 118 -14.59 16.46 -5.76
N PRO A 119 -13.93 17.59 -5.96
CA PRO A 119 -13.86 18.58 -4.90
C PRO A 119 -15.26 19.00 -4.42
N GLY A 120 -15.43 19.00 -3.12
CA GLY A 120 -16.66 19.45 -2.51
C GLY A 120 -17.85 18.52 -2.65
N LYS A 121 -17.66 17.31 -3.19
CA LYS A 121 -18.75 16.43 -3.39
C LYS A 121 -18.92 15.41 -2.32
N ARG A 122 -20.12 15.23 -1.95
CA ARG A 122 -20.33 14.24 -1.04
C ARG A 122 -21.17 13.23 -1.56
N GLN A 123 -21.42 12.27 -1.33
CA GLN A 123 -22.04 11.32 -2.05
C GLN A 123 -23.10 10.66 -1.53
N ILE A 124 -23.90 10.67 -1.75
CA ILE A 124 -24.49 10.17 -1.49
C ILE A 124 -24.73 9.05 -1.45
N ALA A 125 -25.18 9.15 -1.06
CA ALA A 125 -25.15 8.17 -1.04
C ALA A 125 -25.66 7.35 -0.75
N SER A 126 -25.89 7.57 -0.85
CA SER A 126 -25.87 6.78 -0.68
C SER A 126 -26.40 6.00 -0.60
N ARG A 127 -26.89 6.34 -0.70
CA ARG A 127 -26.91 5.70 -0.69
C ARG A 127 -27.05 4.89 -0.68
N GLY A 128 -27.71 5.15 -0.61
CA GLY A 128 -27.34 4.58 -0.58
C GLY A 128 -27.54 3.77 -0.69
N THR A 129 -28.03 4.16 -0.72
CA THR A 129 -27.68 3.62 -0.79
C THR A 129 -27.67 2.93 -0.89
N SER A 130 -28.22 3.18 -0.79
CA SER A 130 -27.69 2.76 -0.87
C SER A 130 -27.81 1.95 -1.09
N ILE A 131 -28.39 2.09 -0.99
CA ILE A 131 -27.99 1.72 -1.23
C ILE A 131 -27.96 1.00 -1.38
N LYS A 132 -28.38 0.97 -1.34
CA LYS A 132 -27.88 0.71 -1.53
C LYS A 132 -27.67 -0.08 -1.68
N LYS A 133 -28.22 0.19 -1.41
CA LYS A 133 -27.72 0.00 -1.61
C LYS A 133 -27.60 -0.79 -1.88
N ARG A 134 -28.18 -0.61 -1.54
CA ARG A 134 -27.73 -0.83 -1.80
C ARG A 134 -27.65 -1.54 -2.11
N ARG A 135 -28.21 -1.27 -1.78
CA ARG A 135 -27.79 -1.39 -2.02
C ARG A 135 -27.66 -1.92 -2.31
N ALA A 136 -28.44 -1.50 -1.74
CA ALA A 136 -27.82 -1.54 -1.84
C ALA A 136 -27.80 -1.62 -2.09
#